data_a770b3a19b73b1240bc4be0db9eadb3e
#
_entry.id   a770b3a19b73b1240bc4be0db9eadb3e
#
_cell.length_a   1.000
_cell.length_b   1.000
_cell.length_c   1.000
_cell.angle_alpha   90.00
_cell.angle_beta   90.00
_cell.angle_gamma   90.00
#
_symmetry.space_group_name_H-M   'P 1'
#
loop_
_entity.id
_entity.type
_entity.pdbx_description
1 polymer ?
#
loop_
_entity_poly.entity_id
_entity_poly.type
_entity_poly.pdbx_seq_one_letter_code
_entity_poly.pdbx_strand_id
1 'polypeptide(L)'
;MGNNIDTTPSTVATNALQSIPFGQIIGGPLSACVDAQREAALTTVDFINKVGLVDNNGKKEAVYVQFQYRRHGKITVLSVPLLTLVPIPYLAIRDINISFKANISASSSTSNSQ
;
A
#
# COMPACT_ATOMS: atom_id res chain seq x y z
N MET A 1 19.41 -2.54 -50.97
CA MET A 1 18.50 -1.51 -50.47
C MET A 1 18.86 -1.18 -49.03
N GLY A 2 19.34 0.04 -48.81
CA GLY A 2 19.71 0.47 -47.51
C GLY A 2 18.48 0.78 -46.65
N ASN A 3 18.43 0.23 -45.44
CA ASN A 3 17.47 0.67 -44.47
C ASN A 3 17.80 2.08 -44.05
N ASN A 4 16.96 3.01 -44.43
CA ASN A 4 17.10 4.39 -43.97
C ASN A 4 16.62 4.46 -42.52
N ILE A 5 17.56 4.41 -41.61
CA ILE A 5 17.26 4.66 -40.19
C ILE A 5 17.32 6.16 -40.00
N ASP A 6 16.20 6.72 -39.64
CA ASP A 6 16.12 8.14 -39.29
C ASP A 6 16.74 8.36 -37.92
N THR A 7 17.89 9.00 -37.89
CA THR A 7 18.64 9.29 -36.71
C THR A 7 18.56 10.76 -36.31
N THR A 8 17.54 11.47 -36.79
CA THR A 8 17.34 12.86 -36.34
C THR A 8 17.06 12.91 -34.85
N PRO A 9 17.52 13.95 -34.13
CA PRO A 9 17.29 14.04 -32.69
C PRO A 9 15.82 13.96 -32.29
N SER A 10 14.92 14.52 -33.08
CA SER A 10 13.49 14.45 -32.80
C SER A 10 12.94 13.03 -32.88
N THR A 11 13.37 12.24 -33.86
CA THR A 11 12.97 10.84 -34.02
C THR A 11 13.57 9.98 -32.93
N VAL A 12 14.83 10.20 -32.57
CA VAL A 12 15.49 9.48 -31.50
C VAL A 12 14.80 9.77 -30.16
N ALA A 13 14.45 11.03 -29.91
CA ALA A 13 13.72 11.43 -28.70
C ALA A 13 12.32 10.79 -28.65
N THR A 14 11.61 10.75 -29.77
CA THR A 14 10.29 10.13 -29.85
C THR A 14 10.37 8.63 -29.57
N ASN A 15 11.35 7.95 -30.16
CA ASN A 15 11.56 6.52 -29.92
C ASN A 15 11.93 6.25 -28.47
N ALA A 16 12.76 7.09 -27.87
CA ALA A 16 13.11 6.97 -26.47
C ALA A 16 11.89 7.16 -25.56
N LEU A 17 11.03 8.13 -25.87
CA LEU A 17 9.78 8.32 -25.12
C LEU A 17 8.86 7.12 -25.23
N GLN A 18 8.75 6.51 -26.41
CA GLN A 18 7.93 5.33 -26.61
C GLN A 18 8.50 4.09 -25.93
N SER A 19 9.80 4.05 -25.70
CA SER A 19 10.45 2.94 -25.01
C SER A 19 10.42 3.03 -23.49
N ILE A 20 9.97 4.14 -22.93
CA ILE A 20 9.85 4.28 -21.48
C ILE A 20 8.79 3.31 -20.95
N PRO A 21 9.13 2.46 -19.98
CA PRO A 21 8.17 1.49 -19.45
C PRO A 21 7.19 2.16 -18.47
N PHE A 22 6.29 2.97 -18.98
CA PHE A 22 5.33 3.71 -18.16
C PHE A 22 4.47 2.79 -17.29
N GLY A 23 4.09 1.64 -17.84
CA GLY A 23 3.32 0.65 -17.10
C GLY A 23 4.05 0.18 -15.83
N GLN A 24 5.36 -0.03 -15.91
CA GLN A 24 6.17 -0.42 -14.75
C GLN A 24 6.42 0.74 -13.80
N ILE A 25 6.64 1.93 -14.34
CA ILE A 25 6.90 3.12 -13.52
C ILE A 25 5.68 3.47 -12.67
N ILE A 26 4.49 3.32 -13.21
CA ILE A 26 3.23 3.57 -12.49
C ILE A 26 2.77 2.32 -11.75
N GLY A 27 2.81 1.16 -12.42
CA GLY A 27 2.32 -0.09 -11.87
C GLY A 27 3.13 -0.61 -10.69
N GLY A 28 4.45 -0.42 -10.69
CA GLY A 28 5.30 -0.82 -9.58
C GLY A 28 4.90 -0.16 -8.25
N PRO A 29 4.87 1.17 -8.18
CA PRO A 29 4.42 1.86 -6.97
C PRO A 29 2.98 1.54 -6.58
N LEU A 30 2.07 1.41 -7.55
CA LEU A 30 0.68 1.03 -7.27
C LEU A 30 0.59 -0.37 -6.66
N SER A 31 1.33 -1.32 -7.21
CA SER A 31 1.39 -2.67 -6.67
C SER A 31 1.93 -2.69 -5.25
N ALA A 32 2.98 -1.92 -4.97
CA ALA A 32 3.53 -1.78 -3.64
C ALA A 32 2.51 -1.19 -2.65
N CYS A 33 1.71 -0.23 -3.09
CA CYS A 33 0.66 0.36 -2.26
C CYS A 33 -0.45 -0.65 -1.96
N VAL A 34 -0.84 -1.46 -2.94
CA VAL A 34 -1.84 -2.53 -2.75
C VAL A 34 -1.32 -3.56 -1.76
N ASP A 35 -0.05 -3.97 -1.88
CA ASP A 35 0.57 -4.90 -0.94
C ASP A 35 0.64 -4.32 0.47
N ALA A 36 1.01 -3.05 0.62
CA ALA A 36 1.03 -2.36 1.90
C ALA A 36 -0.37 -2.29 2.53
N GLN A 37 -1.39 -2.03 1.73
CA GLN A 37 -2.78 -2.00 2.19
C GLN A 37 -3.23 -3.38 2.68
N ARG A 38 -2.84 -4.43 1.98
CA ARG A 38 -3.13 -5.80 2.37
C ARG A 38 -2.44 -6.16 3.69
N GLU A 39 -1.17 -5.82 3.84
CA GLU A 39 -0.45 -6.04 5.09
C GLU A 39 -1.06 -5.27 6.26
N ALA A 40 -1.48 -4.04 6.03
CA ALA A 40 -2.17 -3.24 7.05
C ALA A 40 -3.49 -3.90 7.48
N ALA A 41 -4.26 -4.44 6.53
CA ALA A 41 -5.49 -5.15 6.82
C ALA A 41 -5.23 -6.42 7.63
N LEU A 42 -4.21 -7.19 7.27
CA LEU A 42 -3.81 -8.39 8.00
C LEU A 42 -3.35 -8.06 9.41
N THR A 43 -2.63 -6.96 9.59
CA THR A 43 -2.21 -6.48 10.92
C THR A 43 -3.42 -6.16 11.79
N THR A 44 -4.44 -5.52 11.22
CA THR A 44 -5.68 -5.22 11.94
C THR A 44 -6.40 -6.51 12.37
N VAL A 45 -6.54 -7.47 11.45
CA VAL A 45 -7.16 -8.76 11.74
C VAL A 45 -6.36 -9.51 12.82
N ASP A 46 -5.05 -9.52 12.72
CA ASP A 46 -4.17 -10.17 13.69
C ASP A 46 -4.30 -9.54 15.08
N PHE A 47 -4.35 -8.22 15.14
CA PHE A 47 -4.60 -7.48 16.39
C PHE A 47 -5.93 -7.90 17.02
N ILE A 48 -7.01 -7.94 16.22
CA ILE A 48 -8.32 -8.33 16.71
C ILE A 48 -8.28 -9.75 17.26
N ASN A 49 -7.65 -10.69 16.56
CA ASN A 49 -7.55 -12.07 16.97
C ASN A 49 -6.70 -12.26 18.23
N LYS A 50 -5.60 -11.54 18.35
CA LYS A 50 -4.67 -11.70 19.48
C LYS A 50 -5.13 -10.97 20.74
N VAL A 51 -5.72 -9.81 20.58
CA VAL A 51 -6.05 -8.93 21.72
C VAL A 51 -7.50 -9.06 22.11
N GLY A 52 -8.40 -9.12 21.14
CA GLY A 52 -9.83 -9.01 21.39
C GLY A 52 -10.58 -10.31 21.44
N LEU A 53 -10.00 -11.41 20.98
CA LEU A 53 -10.66 -12.70 20.89
C LEU A 53 -9.86 -13.79 21.61
N VAL A 54 -10.55 -14.74 22.18
CA VAL A 54 -9.97 -15.93 22.81
C VAL A 54 -10.59 -17.16 22.20
N ASP A 55 -9.78 -18.21 22.04
CA ASP A 55 -10.25 -19.49 21.53
C ASP A 55 -10.85 -20.33 22.65
N ASN A 56 -12.11 -20.70 22.50
CA ASN A 56 -12.80 -21.57 23.44
C ASN A 56 -13.40 -22.73 22.66
N ASN A 57 -12.75 -23.90 22.73
CA ASN A 57 -13.18 -25.14 22.08
C ASN A 57 -13.42 -24.96 20.57
N GLY A 58 -12.51 -24.28 19.86
CA GLY A 58 -12.63 -24.03 18.43
C GLY A 58 -13.53 -22.86 18.05
N LYS A 59 -14.20 -22.24 19.01
CA LYS A 59 -15.00 -21.03 18.79
C LYS A 59 -14.25 -19.83 19.33
N LYS A 60 -14.25 -18.76 18.55
CA LYS A 60 -13.64 -17.49 18.96
C LYS A 60 -14.67 -16.68 19.73
N GLU A 61 -14.32 -16.30 20.94
CA GLU A 61 -15.15 -15.50 21.81
C GLU A 61 -14.49 -14.16 22.08
N ALA A 62 -15.30 -13.12 22.26
CA ALA A 62 -14.80 -11.81 22.61
C ALA A 62 -14.22 -11.81 24.03
N VAL A 63 -13.09 -11.14 24.21
CA VAL A 63 -12.50 -10.91 25.51
C VAL A 63 -13.25 -9.75 26.18
N TYR A 64 -13.69 -9.97 27.40
CA TYR A 64 -14.42 -8.99 28.18
C TYR A 64 -13.56 -8.49 29.35
N VAL A 65 -13.67 -7.21 29.63
CA VAL A 65 -13.08 -6.61 30.82
C VAL A 65 -14.21 -6.27 31.79
N GLN A 66 -14.02 -6.66 33.04
CA GLN A 66 -15.01 -6.42 34.08
C GLN A 66 -14.56 -5.26 34.96
N PHE A 67 -15.48 -4.30 35.18
CA PHE A 67 -15.28 -3.19 36.09
C PHE A 67 -16.28 -3.30 37.22
N GLN A 68 -15.79 -3.13 38.45
CA GLN A 68 -16.63 -3.08 39.61
C GLN A 68 -16.78 -1.63 40.07
N TYR A 69 -18.01 -1.23 40.34
CA TYR A 69 -18.26 0.08 40.88
C TYR A 69 -19.37 -0.01 41.92
N ARG A 70 -19.36 0.94 42.85
CA ARG A 70 -20.39 1.04 43.90
C ARG A 70 -21.43 2.04 43.49
N ARG A 71 -22.68 1.62 43.53
CA ARG A 71 -23.82 2.48 43.31
C ARG A 71 -24.83 2.24 44.46
N HIS A 72 -25.15 3.27 45.22
CA HIS A 72 -26.07 3.17 46.35
C HIS A 72 -25.68 2.07 47.35
N GLY A 73 -24.39 1.96 47.65
CA GLY A 73 -23.88 0.96 48.60
C GLY A 73 -23.81 -0.47 48.04
N LYS A 74 -24.23 -0.69 46.81
CA LYS A 74 -24.15 -2.01 46.14
C LYS A 74 -23.01 -2.05 45.13
N ILE A 75 -22.33 -3.20 45.10
CA ILE A 75 -21.29 -3.44 44.12
C ILE A 75 -21.96 -3.89 42.80
N THR A 76 -21.72 -3.16 41.74
CA THR A 76 -22.22 -3.47 40.43
C THR A 76 -21.03 -3.82 39.53
N VAL A 77 -21.20 -4.85 38.70
CA VAL A 77 -20.18 -5.30 37.74
C VAL A 77 -20.62 -4.91 36.35
N LEU A 78 -19.74 -4.18 35.65
CA LEU A 78 -19.93 -3.84 34.25
C LEU A 78 -18.97 -4.69 33.43
N SER A 79 -19.50 -5.43 32.49
CA SER A 79 -18.72 -6.25 31.56
C SER A 79 -18.73 -5.62 30.18
N VAL A 80 -17.56 -5.33 29.64
CA VAL A 80 -17.40 -4.61 28.37
C VAL A 80 -16.42 -5.36 27.50
N PRO A 81 -16.73 -5.57 26.21
CA PRO A 81 -15.76 -6.18 25.30
C PRO A 81 -14.48 -5.34 25.24
N LEU A 82 -13.32 -5.99 25.30
CA LEU A 82 -12.03 -5.29 25.30
C LEU A 82 -11.85 -4.44 24.04
N LEU A 83 -12.31 -4.92 22.89
CA LEU A 83 -12.19 -4.20 21.61
C LEU A 83 -12.94 -2.88 21.57
N THR A 84 -13.91 -2.66 22.47
CA THR A 84 -14.59 -1.37 22.58
C THR A 84 -13.79 -0.32 23.34
N LEU A 85 -12.80 -0.76 24.10
CA LEU A 85 -11.98 0.09 24.95
C LEU A 85 -10.62 0.42 24.34
N VAL A 86 -10.16 -0.41 23.42
CA VAL A 86 -8.83 -0.30 22.81
C VAL A 86 -8.97 0.18 21.38
N PRO A 87 -8.20 1.20 20.96
CA PRO A 87 -8.23 1.62 19.56
C PRO A 87 -7.68 0.50 18.65
N ILE A 88 -8.45 0.14 17.65
CA ILE A 88 -8.05 -0.87 16.66
C ILE A 88 -7.16 -0.17 15.63
N PRO A 89 -5.94 -0.66 15.38
CA PRO A 89 -5.10 -0.09 14.34
C PRO A 89 -5.74 -0.29 12.97
N TYR A 90 -5.95 0.82 12.28
CA TYR A 90 -6.53 0.81 10.95
C TYR A 90 -5.79 1.81 10.07
N LEU A 91 -5.24 1.29 8.98
CA LEU A 91 -4.55 2.10 7.98
C LEU A 91 -5.22 1.89 6.63
N ALA A 92 -5.59 2.98 6.00
CA ALA A 92 -6.14 2.96 4.66
C ALA A 92 -5.41 3.98 3.80
N ILE A 93 -5.01 3.56 2.61
CA ILE A 93 -4.44 4.47 1.63
C ILE A 93 -5.60 5.17 0.92
N ARG A 94 -5.63 6.50 0.99
CA ARG A 94 -6.68 7.30 0.33
C ARG A 94 -6.20 7.85 -1.00
N ASP A 95 -4.98 8.37 -1.02
CA ASP A 95 -4.44 9.06 -2.18
C ASP A 95 -3.02 8.58 -2.45
N ILE A 96 -2.71 8.40 -3.71
CA ILE A 96 -1.38 8.06 -4.17
C ILE A 96 -0.96 9.11 -5.20
N ASN A 97 0.13 9.80 -4.92
CA ASN A 97 0.68 10.77 -5.86
C ASN A 97 2.01 10.24 -6.39
N ILE A 98 2.08 10.05 -7.69
CA ILE A 98 3.27 9.56 -8.37
C ILE A 98 3.79 10.66 -9.27
N SER A 99 5.01 11.11 -8.99
CA SER A 99 5.70 12.07 -9.83
C SER A 99 7.00 11.46 -10.31
N PHE A 100 7.24 11.54 -11.60
CA PHE A 100 8.52 11.11 -12.14
C PHE A 100 8.98 12.11 -13.20
N LYS A 101 10.28 12.13 -13.43
CA LYS A 101 10.89 13.01 -14.42
C LYS A 101 11.76 12.15 -15.32
N ALA A 102 11.52 12.27 -16.62
CA ALA A 102 12.33 11.61 -17.62
C ALA A 102 13.23 12.62 -18.31
N ASN A 103 14.54 12.37 -18.29
CA ASN A 103 15.49 13.16 -19.03
C ASN A 103 15.92 12.36 -20.26
N ILE A 104 15.68 12.93 -21.43
CA ILE A 104 16.04 12.30 -22.68
C ILE A 104 17.07 13.19 -23.37
N SER A 105 18.24 12.60 -23.64
CA SER A 105 19.26 13.24 -24.46
C SER A 105 19.22 12.62 -25.83
N ALA A 106 18.81 13.39 -26.81
CA ALA A 106 18.78 12.97 -28.19
C ALA A 106 19.90 13.65 -28.95
N SER A 107 20.79 12.85 -29.52
CA SER A 107 21.85 13.34 -30.37
C SER A 107 21.99 12.42 -31.56
N SER A 108 22.14 13.00 -32.76
CA SER A 108 22.51 12.23 -33.93
C SER A 108 23.99 12.35 -34.17
N SER A 109 24.68 11.21 -34.25
CA SER A 109 26.06 11.18 -34.65
C SER A 109 26.15 10.60 -36.04
N THR A 110 26.58 11.38 -36.99
CA THR A 110 26.99 10.90 -38.30
C THR A 110 28.49 10.70 -38.27
N SER A 111 28.93 9.46 -38.23
CA SER A 111 30.33 9.21 -38.44
C SER A 111 30.57 9.07 -39.92
N ASN A 112 31.16 10.08 -40.54
CA ASN A 112 31.69 9.94 -41.87
C ASN A 112 33.08 9.32 -41.76
N SER A 113 33.17 8.03 -41.82
CA SER A 113 34.44 7.36 -41.99
C SER A 113 34.71 7.24 -43.48
N GLN A 114 35.68 8.00 -43.93
CA GLN A 114 36.20 7.81 -45.25
C GLN A 114 37.36 6.88 -45.23
#